data_635a36abc547cb0b4d8d82576b1d62e7
#
_entry.id   635a36abc547cb0b4d8d82576b1d62e7
#
_cell.length_a   1.000
_cell.length_b   1.000
_cell.length_c   1.000
_cell.angle_alpha   90.00
_cell.angle_beta   90.00
_cell.angle_gamma   90.00
#
_symmetry.space_group_name_H-M   'P 1'
#
loop_
_entity.id
_entity.type
_entity.pdbx_description
1 polymer ?
#
loop_
_entity_poly.entity_id
_entity_poly.type
_entity_poly.pdbx_seq_one_letter_code
_entity_poly.pdbx_strand_id
1 'polypeptide(L)'
;MAEPLTPMQIAAKARDKDQENFRKYGATPCRLEEIKEELNEKGMVEEREVKTRRIAVSSAPRPGGKETERISPEMHNQKPNEDSSILDHLQLFEWRLEAEDDSQGEPCYRLAFTPKKGAKTLGGRDEVIAKTSGRCWVAKSDFSKIRLEGRLTQPVEVMGFLVTVREVDFLTTARRLAEGIAAPQQVRYRFRVEVFPVFELHERHTQKFDFGVAAQSMASSKDQKGGMPGLK
;
A
#
# COMPACT_ATOMS: atom_id res chain seq x y z
N MET A 1 1.32 17.08 -32.59
CA MET A 1 1.50 17.15 -31.11
C MET A 1 0.63 16.07 -30.48
N ALA A 2 1.15 15.26 -29.57
CA ALA A 2 0.34 14.25 -28.89
C ALA A 2 -0.68 14.96 -27.98
N GLU A 3 -1.89 14.47 -27.95
CA GLU A 3 -2.95 14.96 -27.05
C GLU A 3 -2.55 14.73 -25.58
N PRO A 4 -2.75 15.70 -24.67
CA PRO A 4 -2.43 15.54 -23.27
C PRO A 4 -3.25 14.41 -22.65
N LEU A 5 -2.60 13.57 -21.82
CA LEU A 5 -3.27 12.46 -21.15
C LEU A 5 -4.33 12.96 -20.17
N THR A 6 -5.48 12.31 -20.17
CA THR A 6 -6.52 12.55 -19.15
C THR A 6 -6.08 12.01 -17.77
N PRO A 7 -6.60 12.56 -16.65
CA PRO A 7 -6.29 12.06 -15.31
C PRO A 7 -6.56 10.55 -15.14
N MET A 8 -7.64 10.05 -15.74
CA MET A 8 -7.97 8.62 -15.75
C MET A 8 -6.92 7.78 -16.49
N GLN A 9 -6.42 8.28 -17.63
CA GLN A 9 -5.37 7.60 -18.40
C GLN A 9 -4.06 7.55 -17.63
N ILE A 10 -3.71 8.63 -16.91
CA ILE A 10 -2.51 8.67 -16.06
C ILE A 10 -2.66 7.64 -14.91
N ALA A 11 -3.82 7.60 -14.24
CA ALA A 11 -4.10 6.63 -13.19
C ALA A 11 -4.06 5.17 -13.69
N ALA A 12 -4.58 4.90 -14.89
CA ALA A 12 -4.53 3.58 -15.52
C ALA A 12 -3.08 3.15 -15.83
N LYS A 13 -2.26 4.05 -16.39
CA LYS A 13 -0.83 3.79 -16.61
C LYS A 13 -0.09 3.55 -15.29
N ALA A 14 -0.45 4.28 -14.23
CA ALA A 14 0.15 4.08 -12.91
C ALA A 14 -0.21 2.69 -12.33
N ARG A 15 -1.45 2.22 -12.49
CA ARG A 15 -1.85 0.85 -12.12
C ARG A 15 -1.02 -0.21 -12.85
N ASP A 16 -0.94 -0.09 -14.17
CA ASP A 16 -0.22 -1.07 -14.99
C ASP A 16 1.28 -1.10 -14.65
N LYS A 17 1.86 0.09 -14.39
CA LYS A 17 3.25 0.23 -13.94
C LYS A 17 3.50 -0.30 -12.54
N ASP A 18 2.56 -0.11 -11.62
CA ASP A 18 2.63 -0.67 -10.26
C ASP A 18 2.66 -2.21 -10.29
N GLN A 19 1.82 -2.83 -11.12
CA GLN A 19 1.82 -4.27 -11.34
C GLN A 19 3.13 -4.75 -11.99
N GLU A 20 3.66 -4.03 -12.98
CA GLU A 20 4.96 -4.34 -13.58
C GLU A 20 6.09 -4.28 -12.55
N ASN A 21 6.14 -3.20 -11.75
CA ASN A 21 7.12 -3.04 -10.70
C ASN A 21 7.03 -4.17 -9.66
N PHE A 22 5.82 -4.54 -9.23
CA PHE A 22 5.60 -5.64 -8.30
C PHE A 22 6.14 -6.98 -8.82
N ARG A 23 5.94 -7.31 -10.10
CA ARG A 23 6.52 -8.52 -10.70
C ARG A 23 8.05 -8.54 -10.61
N LYS A 24 8.71 -7.36 -10.68
CA LYS A 24 10.17 -7.22 -10.64
C LYS A 24 10.72 -7.30 -9.21
N TYR A 25 10.14 -6.57 -8.27
CA TYR A 25 10.67 -6.52 -6.91
C TYR A 25 10.00 -7.52 -5.95
N GLY A 26 8.86 -8.08 -6.30
CA GLY A 26 8.04 -8.90 -5.38
C GLY A 26 8.78 -10.09 -4.77
N ALA A 27 9.66 -10.74 -5.52
CA ALA A 27 10.51 -11.83 -5.04
C ALA A 27 11.83 -11.35 -4.42
N THR A 28 12.14 -10.05 -4.45
CA THR A 28 13.40 -9.50 -3.93
C THR A 28 13.39 -9.54 -2.40
N PRO A 29 14.40 -10.15 -1.75
CA PRO A 29 14.50 -10.13 -0.31
C PRO A 29 14.62 -8.71 0.23
N CYS A 30 13.89 -8.41 1.28
CA CYS A 30 13.97 -7.14 2.00
C CYS A 30 13.90 -7.36 3.51
N ARG A 31 14.32 -6.36 4.28
CA ARG A 31 14.03 -6.27 5.71
C ARG A 31 12.71 -5.55 5.88
N LEU A 32 11.75 -6.22 6.51
CA LEU A 32 10.46 -5.64 6.88
C LEU A 32 10.47 -5.30 8.37
N GLU A 33 10.18 -4.04 8.71
CA GLU A 33 9.85 -3.58 10.05
C GLU A 33 8.34 -3.33 10.11
N GLU A 34 7.65 -4.07 10.97
CA GLU A 34 6.22 -3.92 11.21
C GLU A 34 6.03 -3.28 12.58
N ILE A 35 5.25 -2.22 12.64
CA ILE A 35 4.88 -1.50 13.86
C ILE A 35 3.37 -1.53 13.95
N LYS A 36 2.85 -2.15 15.00
CA LYS A 36 1.43 -2.10 15.39
C LYS A 36 1.31 -1.20 16.61
N GLU A 37 0.36 -0.27 16.58
CA GLU A 37 0.08 0.65 17.66
C GLU A 37 -1.42 0.63 17.94
N GLU A 38 -1.79 0.39 19.20
CA GLU A 38 -3.15 0.57 19.69
C GLU A 38 -3.32 2.01 20.15
N LEU A 39 -4.43 2.63 19.77
CA LEU A 39 -4.68 4.04 20.01
C LEU A 39 -5.90 4.20 20.92
N ASN A 40 -5.84 5.15 21.84
CA ASN A 40 -7.02 5.53 22.61
C ASN A 40 -7.98 6.43 21.79
N GLU A 41 -9.10 6.80 22.37
CA GLU A 41 -10.11 7.66 21.75
C GLU A 41 -9.55 9.01 21.24
N LYS A 42 -8.47 9.51 21.85
CA LYS A 42 -7.78 10.74 21.42
C LYS A 42 -6.73 10.53 20.35
N GLY A 43 -6.55 9.27 19.88
CA GLY A 43 -5.54 8.89 18.90
C GLY A 43 -4.11 8.84 19.44
N MET A 44 -3.92 8.82 20.75
CA MET A 44 -2.61 8.63 21.39
C MET A 44 -2.30 7.13 21.50
N VAL A 45 -1.02 6.80 21.37
CA VAL A 45 -0.54 5.41 21.46
C VAL A 45 -0.62 4.94 22.92
N GLU A 46 -1.33 3.84 23.15
CA GLU A 46 -1.41 3.11 24.43
C GLU A 46 -0.49 1.91 24.45
N GLU A 47 -0.48 1.14 23.37
CA GLU A 47 0.39 -0.01 23.21
C GLU A 47 1.12 0.05 21.87
N ARG A 48 2.36 -0.47 21.83
CA ARG A 48 3.17 -0.54 20.63
C ARG A 48 3.95 -1.83 20.57
N GLU A 49 3.78 -2.55 19.46
CA GLU A 49 4.55 -3.73 19.11
C GLU A 49 5.42 -3.46 17.89
N VAL A 50 6.68 -3.94 17.88
CA VAL A 50 7.60 -3.82 16.75
C VAL A 50 8.16 -5.20 16.42
N LYS A 51 7.98 -5.64 15.18
CA LYS A 51 8.53 -6.90 14.65
C LYS A 51 9.43 -6.60 13.46
N THR A 52 10.59 -7.26 13.39
CA THR A 52 11.50 -7.15 12.25
C THR A 52 11.82 -8.53 11.71
N ARG A 53 11.72 -8.69 10.38
CA ARG A 53 12.02 -9.95 9.71
C ARG A 53 12.56 -9.74 8.30
N ARG A 54 13.26 -10.76 7.75
CA ARG A 54 13.61 -10.81 6.33
C ARG A 54 12.54 -11.60 5.58
N ILE A 55 12.01 -11.02 4.52
CA ILE A 55 10.98 -11.63 3.68
C ILE A 55 11.22 -11.28 2.21
N ALA A 56 10.57 -12.01 1.30
CA ALA A 56 10.28 -11.47 -0.03
C ALA A 56 9.02 -10.58 0.09
N VAL A 57 8.93 -9.48 -0.67
CA VAL A 57 7.78 -8.55 -0.58
C VAL A 57 6.45 -9.25 -0.86
N SER A 58 6.44 -10.18 -1.82
CA SER A 58 5.26 -10.99 -2.16
C SER A 58 4.74 -11.88 -1.02
N SER A 59 5.57 -12.11 0.02
CA SER A 59 5.20 -12.86 1.22
C SER A 59 4.95 -11.96 2.44
N ALA A 60 4.98 -10.63 2.29
CA ALA A 60 4.68 -9.70 3.37
C ALA A 60 3.23 -9.90 3.84
N PRO A 61 2.99 -10.00 5.16
CA PRO A 61 1.62 -10.03 5.66
C PRO A 61 0.94 -8.70 5.36
N ARG A 62 -0.32 -8.79 5.03
CA ARG A 62 -1.14 -7.58 4.84
C ARG A 62 -1.34 -6.89 6.18
N PRO A 63 -1.26 -5.55 6.25
CA PRO A 63 -1.68 -4.81 7.44
C PRO A 63 -3.11 -5.21 7.82
N GLY A 64 -3.32 -5.70 9.02
CA GLY A 64 -4.61 -6.21 9.51
C GLY A 64 -4.96 -7.65 9.14
N GLY A 65 -4.07 -8.43 8.47
CA GLY A 65 -4.41 -9.71 7.84
C GLY A 65 -4.55 -10.93 8.77
N LYS A 66 -3.91 -11.03 9.92
CA LYS A 66 -3.99 -12.25 10.74
C LYS A 66 -4.72 -12.13 12.09
N GLU A 67 -4.76 -10.97 12.68
CA GLU A 67 -5.49 -10.78 13.94
C GLU A 67 -6.96 -10.46 13.74
N THR A 68 -7.34 -9.88 12.59
CA THR A 68 -8.74 -9.77 12.15
C THR A 68 -9.37 -11.10 11.73
N GLU A 69 -8.59 -12.19 11.60
CA GLU A 69 -9.12 -13.56 11.39
C GLU A 69 -10.18 -13.97 12.41
N ARG A 70 -10.15 -13.39 13.60
CA ARG A 70 -11.16 -13.65 14.65
C ARG A 70 -12.49 -12.92 14.43
N ILE A 71 -12.53 -11.93 13.52
CA ILE A 71 -13.71 -11.07 13.33
C ILE A 71 -14.45 -11.34 12.01
N SER A 72 -13.81 -11.97 11.01
CA SER A 72 -14.47 -12.22 9.71
C SER A 72 -13.93 -13.46 8.98
N PRO A 73 -14.60 -14.62 9.12
CA PRO A 73 -14.23 -15.84 8.37
C PRO A 73 -14.33 -15.68 6.84
N GLU A 74 -15.13 -14.72 6.35
CA GLU A 74 -15.40 -14.53 4.93
C GLU A 74 -14.32 -13.73 4.17
N MET A 75 -13.42 -13.03 4.89
CA MET A 75 -12.28 -12.32 4.26
C MET A 75 -11.13 -13.26 3.87
N HIS A 76 -11.26 -14.57 4.12
CA HIS A 76 -10.15 -15.56 4.05
C HIS A 76 -9.89 -16.15 2.68
N ASN A 77 -10.80 -16.00 1.71
CA ASN A 77 -10.72 -16.71 0.42
C ASN A 77 -10.12 -15.89 -0.73
N GLN A 78 -9.48 -14.76 -0.45
CA GLN A 78 -8.85 -13.96 -1.52
C GLN A 78 -7.41 -14.42 -1.77
N LYS A 79 -7.13 -14.76 -3.03
CA LYS A 79 -5.83 -15.21 -3.54
C LYS A 79 -4.70 -14.22 -3.19
N PRO A 80 -3.43 -14.68 -3.02
CA PRO A 80 -2.29 -13.86 -2.59
C PRO A 80 -1.96 -12.62 -3.45
N ASN A 81 -2.62 -12.44 -4.60
CA ASN A 81 -2.36 -11.37 -5.56
C ASN A 81 -3.39 -10.22 -5.55
N GLU A 82 -4.33 -10.21 -4.62
CA GLU A 82 -5.35 -9.15 -4.56
C GLU A 82 -5.03 -8.14 -3.45
N ASP A 83 -3.89 -7.45 -3.56
CA ASP A 83 -3.74 -6.12 -2.98
C ASP A 83 -4.62 -5.18 -3.77
N SER A 84 -5.92 -5.09 -3.41
CA SER A 84 -6.82 -4.14 -4.02
C SER A 84 -6.40 -2.73 -3.61
N SER A 85 -5.48 -2.19 -4.42
CA SER A 85 -5.08 -0.79 -4.38
C SER A 85 -6.25 0.08 -4.89
N ILE A 86 -6.31 1.33 -4.48
CA ILE A 86 -7.19 2.35 -5.10
C ILE A 86 -7.07 2.32 -6.63
N LEU A 87 -5.86 2.04 -7.14
CA LEU A 87 -5.59 1.94 -8.57
C LEU A 87 -6.25 0.71 -9.23
N ASP A 88 -6.57 -0.34 -8.51
CA ASP A 88 -7.28 -1.51 -9.06
C ASP A 88 -8.79 -1.23 -9.21
N HIS A 89 -9.28 -0.21 -8.54
CA HIS A 89 -10.70 0.21 -8.52
C HIS A 89 -10.94 1.54 -9.23
N LEU A 90 -10.22 1.86 -10.31
CA LEU A 90 -10.28 3.14 -11.02
C LEU A 90 -11.70 3.60 -11.31
N GLN A 91 -12.61 2.67 -11.65
CA GLN A 91 -14.01 2.92 -12.03
C GLN A 91 -14.86 3.43 -10.86
N LEU A 92 -14.44 3.24 -9.61
CA LEU A 92 -15.15 3.70 -8.43
C LEU A 92 -14.92 5.19 -8.14
N PHE A 93 -13.97 5.82 -8.86
CA PHE A 93 -13.52 7.18 -8.56
C PHE A 93 -13.65 8.13 -9.74
N GLU A 94 -13.85 9.39 -9.40
CA GLU A 94 -13.60 10.53 -10.28
C GLU A 94 -12.15 10.99 -10.06
N TRP A 95 -11.37 11.04 -11.14
CA TRP A 95 -9.97 11.42 -11.13
C TRP A 95 -9.78 12.83 -11.67
N ARG A 96 -8.99 13.64 -11.00
CA ARG A 96 -8.66 15.01 -11.39
C ARG A 96 -7.17 15.26 -11.24
N LEU A 97 -6.56 15.90 -12.24
CA LEU A 97 -5.20 16.43 -12.11
C LEU A 97 -5.28 17.72 -11.27
N GLU A 98 -4.68 17.71 -10.07
CA GLU A 98 -4.63 18.88 -9.19
C GLU A 98 -3.45 19.78 -9.51
N ALA A 99 -2.29 19.20 -9.74
CA ALA A 99 -1.06 19.91 -10.02
C ALA A 99 -0.02 19.00 -10.67
N GLU A 100 1.02 19.61 -11.19
CA GLU A 100 2.31 19.01 -11.42
C GLU A 100 3.23 19.43 -10.27
N ASP A 101 3.86 18.47 -9.60
CA ASP A 101 4.47 18.65 -8.29
C ASP A 101 5.69 17.73 -8.15
N ASP A 102 6.59 18.04 -7.23
CA ASP A 102 7.68 17.12 -6.89
C ASP A 102 7.30 16.27 -5.69
N SER A 103 7.54 14.97 -5.80
CA SER A 103 7.41 14.04 -4.69
C SER A 103 8.70 13.25 -4.51
N GLN A 104 9.33 13.39 -3.36
CA GLN A 104 10.62 12.75 -3.04
C GLN A 104 11.75 13.11 -4.03
N GLY A 105 11.72 14.34 -4.58
CA GLY A 105 12.70 14.81 -5.56
C GLY A 105 12.45 14.32 -6.99
N GLU A 106 11.27 13.77 -7.28
CA GLU A 106 10.87 13.28 -8.59
C GLU A 106 9.66 14.07 -9.12
N PRO A 107 9.71 14.61 -10.36
CA PRO A 107 8.58 15.30 -10.98
C PRO A 107 7.38 14.37 -11.17
N CYS A 108 6.24 14.75 -10.63
CA CYS A 108 5.03 13.93 -10.59
C CYS A 108 3.80 14.66 -11.14
N TYR A 109 2.83 13.88 -11.63
CA TYR A 109 1.43 14.28 -11.71
C TYR A 109 0.80 14.04 -10.34
N ARG A 110 0.20 15.06 -9.72
CA ARG A 110 -0.60 14.91 -8.51
C ARG A 110 -2.07 14.77 -8.89
N LEU A 111 -2.59 13.56 -8.77
CA LEU A 111 -3.97 13.23 -9.06
C LEU A 111 -4.77 13.20 -7.77
N ALA A 112 -5.92 13.90 -7.72
CA ALA A 112 -6.93 13.66 -6.70
C ALA A 112 -7.91 12.58 -7.19
N PHE A 113 -8.38 11.76 -6.25
CA PHE A 113 -9.49 10.83 -6.46
C PHE A 113 -10.58 11.04 -5.41
N THR A 114 -11.82 11.01 -5.86
CA THR A 114 -13.01 11.14 -5.00
C THR A 114 -14.03 10.07 -5.38
N PRO A 115 -14.88 9.62 -4.43
CA PRO A 115 -15.94 8.66 -4.71
C PRO A 115 -16.82 9.10 -5.87
N LYS A 116 -17.04 8.22 -6.82
CA LYS A 116 -17.98 8.45 -7.93
C LYS A 116 -19.41 8.20 -7.44
N LYS A 117 -20.31 9.16 -7.67
CA LYS A 117 -21.74 9.00 -7.33
C LYS A 117 -22.36 7.80 -8.04
N GLY A 118 -23.03 6.93 -7.28
CA GLY A 118 -23.72 5.76 -7.85
C GLY A 118 -22.80 4.64 -8.32
N ALA A 119 -21.52 4.66 -7.95
CA ALA A 119 -20.63 3.53 -8.21
C ALA A 119 -21.18 2.25 -7.57
N LYS A 120 -21.24 1.17 -8.35
CA LYS A 120 -21.67 -0.14 -7.85
C LYS A 120 -20.50 -0.81 -7.15
N THR A 121 -20.74 -1.31 -5.94
CA THR A 121 -19.80 -2.10 -5.15
C THR A 121 -20.34 -3.51 -4.96
N LEU A 122 -19.44 -4.45 -4.72
CA LEU A 122 -19.81 -5.84 -4.41
C LEU A 122 -20.05 -6.05 -2.90
N GLY A 123 -20.04 -4.97 -2.11
CA GLY A 123 -20.18 -4.99 -0.65
C GLY A 123 -18.84 -5.14 0.07
N GLY A 124 -18.89 -5.18 1.42
CA GLY A 124 -17.69 -5.41 2.26
C GLY A 124 -16.57 -4.40 2.01
N ARG A 125 -15.38 -4.90 1.68
CA ARG A 125 -14.17 -4.10 1.45
C ARG A 125 -14.33 -3.07 0.32
N ASP A 126 -15.00 -3.46 -0.78
CA ASP A 126 -15.21 -2.57 -1.93
C ASP A 126 -16.04 -1.35 -1.53
N GLU A 127 -16.95 -1.50 -0.59
CA GLU A 127 -17.76 -0.40 -0.09
C GLU A 127 -16.93 0.61 0.70
N VAL A 128 -15.97 0.15 1.51
CA VAL A 128 -15.01 1.01 2.20
C VAL A 128 -14.14 1.74 1.18
N ILE A 129 -13.60 1.02 0.18
CA ILE A 129 -12.80 1.60 -0.91
C ILE A 129 -13.60 2.68 -1.65
N ALA A 130 -14.83 2.38 -2.07
CA ALA A 130 -15.69 3.29 -2.82
C ALA A 130 -16.08 4.58 -2.07
N LYS A 131 -15.88 4.62 -0.74
CA LYS A 131 -16.12 5.79 0.10
C LYS A 131 -14.82 6.47 0.56
N THR A 132 -13.72 6.21 -0.13
CA THR A 132 -12.41 6.78 0.17
C THR A 132 -12.07 7.90 -0.81
N SER A 133 -11.46 8.98 -0.33
CA SER A 133 -10.89 10.05 -1.16
C SER A 133 -9.41 10.25 -0.83
N GLY A 134 -8.66 10.82 -1.77
CA GLY A 134 -7.24 11.06 -1.52
C GLY A 134 -6.47 11.59 -2.73
N ARG A 135 -5.17 11.36 -2.71
CA ARG A 135 -4.22 11.81 -3.73
C ARG A 135 -3.25 10.72 -4.11
N CYS A 136 -2.84 10.71 -5.37
CA CYS A 136 -1.83 9.84 -5.93
C CYS A 136 -0.78 10.67 -6.66
N TRP A 137 0.50 10.48 -6.34
CA TRP A 137 1.63 11.07 -7.06
C TRP A 137 2.20 10.03 -8.00
N VAL A 138 2.16 10.35 -9.28
CA VAL A 138 2.58 9.48 -10.38
C VAL A 138 3.77 10.12 -11.08
N ALA A 139 4.90 9.44 -11.09
CA ALA A 139 6.11 9.93 -11.74
C ALA A 139 5.87 10.23 -13.24
N LYS A 140 6.33 11.39 -13.72
CA LYS A 140 6.20 11.76 -15.12
C LYS A 140 7.09 10.94 -16.05
N SER A 141 8.21 10.42 -15.51
CA SER A 141 9.23 9.69 -16.26
C SER A 141 8.73 8.34 -16.79
N ASP A 142 7.94 7.60 -15.98
CA ASP A 142 7.57 6.21 -16.28
C ASP A 142 6.21 5.78 -15.72
N PHE A 143 5.42 6.70 -15.19
CA PHE A 143 4.13 6.47 -14.53
C PHE A 143 4.19 5.61 -13.26
N SER A 144 5.34 5.45 -12.61
CA SER A 144 5.41 4.79 -11.32
C SER A 144 4.64 5.54 -10.24
N LYS A 145 3.90 4.82 -9.40
CA LYS A 145 3.28 5.36 -8.20
C LYS A 145 4.37 5.66 -7.16
N ILE A 146 4.58 6.91 -6.81
CA ILE A 146 5.58 7.35 -5.82
C ILE A 146 4.95 7.53 -4.45
N ARG A 147 3.73 8.06 -4.39
CA ARG A 147 2.97 8.25 -3.16
C ARG A 147 1.49 8.06 -3.42
N LEU A 148 0.81 7.45 -2.48
CA LEU A 148 -0.65 7.34 -2.46
C LEU A 148 -1.10 7.58 -1.02
N GLU A 149 -2.04 8.49 -0.83
CA GLU A 149 -2.66 8.75 0.45
C GLU A 149 -4.17 8.90 0.30
N GLY A 150 -4.89 8.52 1.33
CA GLY A 150 -6.34 8.69 1.33
C GLY A 150 -6.96 8.46 2.68
N ARG A 151 -8.23 8.80 2.76
CA ARG A 151 -9.04 8.64 3.96
C ARG A 151 -10.48 8.31 3.60
N LEU A 152 -11.15 7.62 4.52
CA LEU A 152 -12.59 7.39 4.45
C LEU A 152 -13.32 8.74 4.56
N THR A 153 -14.33 8.97 3.72
CA THR A 153 -15.09 10.23 3.69
C THR A 153 -16.31 10.21 4.60
N GLN A 154 -16.80 9.02 4.94
CA GLN A 154 -17.95 8.79 5.83
C GLN A 154 -17.89 7.36 6.38
N PRO A 155 -18.47 7.09 7.55
CA PRO A 155 -18.56 5.74 8.10
C PRO A 155 -19.24 4.75 7.15
N VAL A 156 -18.82 3.47 7.23
CA VAL A 156 -19.34 2.37 6.41
C VAL A 156 -19.77 1.23 7.30
N GLU A 157 -20.99 0.79 7.13
CA GLU A 157 -21.51 -0.45 7.73
C GLU A 157 -21.14 -1.62 6.82
N VAL A 158 -20.34 -2.56 7.31
CA VAL A 158 -19.79 -3.67 6.48
C VAL A 158 -20.61 -4.95 6.64
N MET A 159 -21.16 -5.19 7.82
CA MET A 159 -21.98 -6.37 8.16
C MET A 159 -23.28 -5.93 8.81
N GLY A 160 -24.04 -5.08 8.12
CA GLY A 160 -25.17 -4.40 8.71
C GLY A 160 -24.71 -3.54 9.91
N PHE A 161 -25.54 -3.41 10.93
CA PHE A 161 -25.20 -2.61 12.12
C PHE A 161 -24.15 -3.27 13.06
N LEU A 162 -23.70 -4.50 12.75
CA LEU A 162 -22.78 -5.24 13.62
C LEU A 162 -21.35 -4.72 13.52
N VAL A 163 -20.92 -4.25 12.36
CA VAL A 163 -19.56 -3.74 12.14
C VAL A 163 -19.63 -2.41 11.38
N THR A 164 -19.12 -1.36 12.00
CA THR A 164 -19.02 -0.03 11.39
C THR A 164 -17.57 0.39 11.30
N VAL A 165 -17.07 0.61 10.09
CA VAL A 165 -15.77 1.23 9.86
C VAL A 165 -15.95 2.75 9.96
N ARG A 166 -15.42 3.35 11.04
CA ARG A 166 -15.56 4.78 11.33
C ARG A 166 -14.51 5.62 10.62
N GLU A 167 -13.28 5.15 10.67
CA GLU A 167 -12.13 5.86 10.11
C GLU A 167 -11.22 4.89 9.38
N VAL A 168 -10.69 5.33 8.26
CA VAL A 168 -9.54 4.73 7.56
C VAL A 168 -8.71 5.87 7.01
N ASP A 169 -7.44 5.90 7.39
CA ASP A 169 -6.42 6.72 6.74
C ASP A 169 -5.29 5.80 6.26
N PHE A 170 -4.78 6.07 5.08
CA PHE A 170 -3.62 5.32 4.59
C PHE A 170 -2.61 6.23 3.89
N LEU A 171 -1.36 5.81 3.94
CA LEU A 171 -0.25 6.40 3.23
C LEU A 171 0.66 5.28 2.73
N THR A 172 0.92 5.29 1.44
CA THR A 172 1.96 4.45 0.82
C THR A 172 2.98 5.35 0.15
N THR A 173 4.26 5.09 0.39
CA THR A 173 5.37 5.73 -0.32
C THR A 173 6.23 4.66 -0.98
N ALA A 174 6.77 4.99 -2.15
CA ALA A 174 7.72 4.16 -2.86
C ALA A 174 9.07 4.88 -3.00
N ARG A 175 10.14 4.11 -3.16
CA ARG A 175 11.46 4.63 -3.51
C ARG A 175 11.98 3.94 -4.77
N ARG A 176 12.92 4.59 -5.46
CA ARG A 176 13.62 3.97 -6.59
C ARG A 176 14.70 3.00 -6.07
N LEU A 177 14.68 1.78 -6.58
CA LEU A 177 15.79 0.85 -6.48
C LEU A 177 16.83 1.14 -7.57
N ALA A 178 18.00 0.50 -7.50
CA ALA A 178 19.13 0.74 -8.41
C ALA A 178 18.78 0.59 -9.91
N GLU A 179 17.80 -0.24 -10.24
CA GLU A 179 17.32 -0.46 -11.62
C GLU A 179 16.19 0.50 -12.06
N GLY A 180 15.96 1.58 -11.31
CA GLY A 180 14.87 2.53 -11.58
C GLY A 180 13.47 2.01 -11.24
N ILE A 181 13.37 0.81 -10.66
CA ILE A 181 12.10 0.20 -10.26
C ILE A 181 11.57 0.92 -9.01
N ALA A 182 10.33 1.38 -9.03
CA ALA A 182 9.69 1.91 -7.83
C ALA A 182 9.20 0.75 -6.95
N ALA A 183 9.76 0.65 -5.74
CA ALA A 183 9.40 -0.37 -4.75
C ALA A 183 8.87 0.29 -3.47
N PRO A 184 8.02 -0.39 -2.69
CA PRO A 184 7.45 0.18 -1.47
C PRO A 184 8.58 0.54 -0.49
N GLN A 185 8.47 1.73 0.10
CA GLN A 185 9.32 2.19 1.18
C GLN A 185 8.58 2.10 2.51
N GLN A 186 7.36 2.62 2.54
CA GLN A 186 6.51 2.61 3.71
C GLN A 186 5.06 2.44 3.31
N VAL A 187 4.35 1.65 4.09
CA VAL A 187 2.89 1.49 4.04
C VAL A 187 2.36 1.73 5.45
N ARG A 188 1.45 2.66 5.62
CA ARG A 188 0.84 3.00 6.90
C ARG A 188 -0.68 3.04 6.75
N TYR A 189 -1.37 2.36 7.67
CA TYR A 189 -2.82 2.41 7.81
C TYR A 189 -3.17 2.80 9.24
N ARG A 190 -4.18 3.64 9.40
CA ARG A 190 -4.89 3.87 10.65
C ARG A 190 -6.36 3.57 10.40
N PHE A 191 -6.96 2.83 11.29
CA PHE A 191 -8.38 2.51 11.18
C PHE A 191 -9.04 2.48 12.56
N ARG A 192 -10.33 2.82 12.56
CA ARG A 192 -11.21 2.75 13.71
C ARG A 192 -12.45 1.98 13.30
N VAL A 193 -12.70 0.87 13.98
CA VAL A 193 -13.81 -0.06 13.71
C VAL A 193 -14.58 -0.28 14.99
N GLU A 194 -15.89 -0.10 14.92
CA GLU A 194 -16.81 -0.46 15.99
C GLU A 194 -17.49 -1.78 15.66
N VAL A 195 -17.50 -2.69 16.64
CA VAL A 195 -18.20 -3.97 16.58
C VAL A 195 -19.25 -3.99 17.69
N PHE A 196 -20.53 -3.98 17.30
CA PHE A 196 -21.63 -4.00 18.27
C PHE A 196 -21.64 -5.33 19.05
N PRO A 197 -21.95 -5.35 20.35
CA PRO A 197 -22.40 -4.23 21.18
C PRO A 197 -21.29 -3.48 21.95
N VAL A 198 -20.03 -3.97 22.01
CA VAL A 198 -19.10 -3.50 23.06
C VAL A 198 -17.63 -3.39 22.62
N PHE A 199 -17.26 -3.69 21.39
CA PHE A 199 -15.85 -3.71 21.00
C PHE A 199 -15.53 -2.59 20.00
N GLU A 200 -14.49 -1.79 20.33
CA GLU A 200 -13.90 -0.80 19.44
C GLU A 200 -12.42 -1.16 19.20
N LEU A 201 -12.02 -1.13 17.95
CA LEU A 201 -10.65 -1.32 17.53
C LEU A 201 -10.15 -0.02 16.89
N HIS A 202 -9.13 0.60 17.50
CA HIS A 202 -8.48 1.79 16.97
C HIS A 202 -6.98 1.54 16.88
N GLU A 203 -6.49 1.29 15.68
CA GLU A 203 -5.12 0.87 15.46
C GLU A 203 -4.43 1.65 14.35
N ARG A 204 -3.10 1.70 14.45
CA ARG A 204 -2.21 2.16 13.40
C ARG A 204 -1.18 1.08 13.11
N HIS A 205 -1.11 0.66 11.84
CA HIS A 205 -0.12 -0.27 11.34
C HIS A 205 0.84 0.45 10.41
N THR A 206 2.14 0.24 10.61
CA THR A 206 3.19 0.77 9.74
C THR A 206 4.11 -0.36 9.33
N GLN A 207 4.32 -0.50 8.03
CA GLN A 207 5.30 -1.40 7.43
C GLN A 207 6.37 -0.56 6.74
N LYS A 208 7.65 -0.83 7.04
CA LYS A 208 8.81 -0.21 6.38
C LYS A 208 9.63 -1.29 5.70
N PHE A 209 9.92 -1.07 4.42
CA PHE A 209 10.65 -2.00 3.57
C PHE A 209 12.06 -1.48 3.29
N ASP A 210 13.07 -2.25 3.67
CA ASP A 210 14.47 -1.94 3.38
C ASP A 210 15.09 -3.01 2.47
N PHE A 211 15.35 -2.62 1.23
CA PHE A 211 16.00 -3.45 0.20
C PHE A 211 17.52 -3.34 0.21
N GLY A 212 18.12 -2.42 1.00
CA GLY A 212 19.57 -2.15 0.99
C GLY A 212 20.41 -3.31 1.53
N VAL A 213 19.84 -4.16 2.38
CA VAL A 213 20.54 -5.31 2.98
C VAL A 213 20.77 -6.45 1.98
N ALA A 214 19.95 -6.56 0.94
CA ALA A 214 20.09 -7.61 -0.08
C ALA A 214 21.21 -7.31 -1.08
N ALA A 215 21.44 -6.04 -1.41
CA ALA A 215 22.50 -5.65 -2.36
C ALA A 215 23.90 -5.93 -1.81
N GLN A 216 24.13 -5.78 -0.50
CA GLN A 216 25.43 -6.05 0.14
C GLN A 216 25.75 -7.55 0.24
N SER A 217 24.74 -8.42 0.45
CA SER A 217 24.97 -9.86 0.54
C SER A 217 25.27 -10.51 -0.82
N MET A 218 24.72 -9.96 -1.93
CA MET A 218 25.02 -10.43 -3.29
C MET A 218 26.41 -9.99 -3.77
N ALA A 219 26.89 -8.82 -3.36
CA ALA A 219 28.25 -8.37 -3.65
C ALA A 219 29.30 -9.21 -2.92
N SER A 220 29.07 -9.55 -1.65
CA SER A 220 29.98 -10.36 -0.84
C SER A 220 30.09 -11.82 -1.29
N SER A 221 29.06 -12.39 -1.92
CA SER A 221 29.10 -13.78 -2.40
C SER A 221 29.80 -13.97 -3.77
N LYS A 222 30.01 -12.90 -4.53
CA LYS A 222 30.77 -12.95 -5.80
C LYS A 222 32.28 -12.96 -5.59
N ASP A 223 32.76 -12.34 -4.51
CA ASP A 223 34.21 -12.27 -4.23
C ASP A 223 34.80 -13.54 -3.62
N GLN A 224 34.00 -14.50 -3.14
CA GLN A 224 34.48 -15.76 -2.56
C GLN A 224 34.69 -16.92 -3.58
N LYS A 225 34.37 -16.76 -4.85
CA LYS A 225 34.55 -17.81 -5.88
C LYS A 225 35.82 -17.71 -6.72
N GLY A 226 36.76 -16.82 -6.38
CA GLY A 226 37.99 -16.57 -7.13
C GLY A 226 39.25 -16.87 -6.37
N GLY A 227 39.44 -18.06 -5.77
CA GLY A 227 40.66 -18.39 -5.09
C GLY A 227 40.85 -19.90 -4.88
N MET A 228 41.15 -20.67 -5.94
CA MET A 228 41.83 -21.95 -5.78
C MET A 228 43.33 -21.71 -5.92
N PRO A 229 44.16 -21.94 -4.88
CA PRO A 229 45.59 -22.05 -5.07
C PRO A 229 45.91 -23.43 -5.64
N GLY A 230 46.55 -23.42 -6.81
CA GLY A 230 47.08 -24.64 -7.42
C GLY A 230 48.11 -25.32 -6.52
N LEU A 231 47.89 -26.59 -6.30
CA LEU A 231 48.89 -27.54 -5.77
C LEU A 231 49.90 -27.85 -6.87
N LYS A 232 51.13 -27.54 -6.57
CA LYS A 232 52.31 -28.20 -7.17
C LYS A 232 52.80 -29.26 -6.22
#